data_37a01fabdd5bdb09ccfdbffbd52a954b
#
_entry.id   37a01fabdd5bdb09ccfdbffbd52a954b
#
_cell.length_a   1.000
_cell.length_b   1.000
_cell.length_c   1.000
_cell.angle_alpha   90.00
_cell.angle_beta   90.00
_cell.angle_gamma   90.00
#
_symmetry.space_group_name_H-M   'P 1'
#
loop_
_entity.id
_entity.type
_entity.pdbx_description
1 polymer ?
#
loop_
_entity_poly.entity_id
_entity_poly.type
_entity_poly.pdbx_seq_one_letter_code
_entity_poly.pdbx_strand_id
1 'polypeptide(L)'
;AFNSALERTFLKKGTNIVTKELVGHRQYDLIVETVVEEAKRQYEEKCKLMEENGFDYKDFERNVLLRTVDTNWMNHINNMDTLRNGIGLRGLGQRDPVIEYRREGMDMFDCMIENIQQSVAIAMCKFDAEEAVERKNAVQERASQISLKRQGVYANGPCPCGSGKKFKDCCGKKK
;
A
#
# COMPACT_ATOMS: atom_id res chain seq x y z
N ALA A 1 -0.85 6.65 23.98
CA ALA A 1 -0.14 7.48 22.96
C ALA A 1 0.70 6.62 22.01
N PHE A 2 1.59 5.73 22.50
CA PHE A 2 2.52 4.95 21.67
C PHE A 2 1.79 3.92 20.77
N ASN A 3 0.93 3.06 21.33
CA ASN A 3 0.14 2.11 20.55
C ASN A 3 -0.72 2.79 19.46
N SER A 4 -1.31 3.95 19.78
CA SER A 4 -2.08 4.71 18.77
C SER A 4 -1.22 5.25 17.63
N ALA A 5 0.07 5.51 17.85
CA ALA A 5 1.00 5.87 16.78
C ALA A 5 1.32 4.66 15.91
N LEU A 6 1.56 3.50 16.50
CA LEU A 6 1.80 2.24 15.78
C LEU A 6 0.57 1.83 14.95
N GLU A 7 -0.63 1.97 15.47
CA GLU A 7 -1.88 1.71 14.73
C GLU A 7 -2.09 2.67 13.55
N ARG A 8 -1.56 3.91 13.65
CA ARG A 8 -1.61 4.85 12.53
C ARG A 8 -0.64 4.53 11.42
N THR A 9 0.46 3.85 11.72
CA THR A 9 1.57 3.63 10.78
C THR A 9 1.71 2.20 10.32
N PHE A 10 1.67 1.21 11.20
CA PHE A 10 2.07 -0.15 10.89
C PHE A 10 1.04 -1.22 11.25
N LEU A 11 0.24 -1.01 12.28
CA LEU A 11 -0.61 -2.05 12.86
C LEU A 11 -2.11 -1.80 12.61
N LYS A 12 -2.89 -2.87 12.67
CA LYS A 12 -4.36 -2.82 12.66
C LYS A 12 -4.87 -2.15 13.93
N LYS A 13 -5.98 -1.43 13.85
CA LYS A 13 -6.62 -0.80 15.02
C LYS A 13 -6.98 -1.85 16.06
N GLY A 14 -6.71 -1.54 17.32
CA GLY A 14 -6.97 -2.45 18.45
C GLY A 14 -5.82 -3.38 18.81
N THR A 15 -4.69 -3.29 18.11
CA THR A 15 -3.50 -4.11 18.41
C THR A 15 -2.68 -3.45 19.52
N ASN A 16 -2.89 -3.87 20.76
CA ASN A 16 -2.18 -3.35 21.95
C ASN A 16 -1.02 -4.26 22.33
N ILE A 17 0.09 -4.19 21.60
CA ILE A 17 1.27 -5.06 21.82
C ILE A 17 2.23 -4.48 22.85
N VAL A 18 2.38 -3.16 22.87
CA VAL A 18 3.33 -2.50 23.76
C VAL A 18 2.68 -2.24 25.11
N THR A 19 3.09 -3.03 26.10
CA THR A 19 2.64 -2.91 27.49
C THR A 19 3.42 -1.82 28.23
N LYS A 20 2.83 -1.30 29.31
CA LYS A 20 3.50 -0.31 30.17
C LYS A 20 4.77 -0.87 30.81
N GLU A 21 4.82 -2.18 31.06
CA GLU A 21 5.95 -2.88 31.64
C GLU A 21 7.16 -2.89 30.72
N LEU A 22 6.96 -3.21 29.41
CA LEU A 22 8.02 -3.16 28.40
C LEU A 22 8.64 -1.77 28.27
N VAL A 23 7.81 -0.72 28.29
CA VAL A 23 8.29 0.66 28.26
C VAL A 23 9.02 1.04 29.53
N GLY A 24 8.55 0.58 30.69
CA GLY A 24 9.15 0.86 31.99
C GLY A 24 10.54 0.26 32.15
N HIS A 25 10.78 -0.91 31.58
CA HIS A 25 12.08 -1.60 31.62
C HIS A 25 13.06 -1.14 30.54
N ARG A 26 12.72 -0.15 29.71
CA ARG A 26 13.54 0.38 28.59
C ARG A 26 14.05 -0.71 27.63
N GLN A 27 13.28 -1.76 27.43
CA GLN A 27 13.60 -2.86 26.50
C GLN A 27 13.21 -2.46 25.05
N TYR A 28 13.88 -1.45 24.52
CA TYR A 28 13.53 -0.90 23.20
C TYR A 28 13.68 -1.91 22.07
N ASP A 29 14.74 -2.73 22.12
CA ASP A 29 14.99 -3.74 21.09
C ASP A 29 13.89 -4.79 21.06
N LEU A 30 13.45 -5.26 22.23
CA LEU A 30 12.33 -6.20 22.32
C LEU A 30 11.01 -5.60 21.85
N ILE A 31 10.78 -4.31 22.13
CA ILE A 31 9.60 -3.60 21.63
C ILE A 31 9.62 -3.55 20.09
N VAL A 32 10.77 -3.20 19.50
CA VAL A 32 10.92 -3.15 18.04
C VAL A 32 10.69 -4.52 17.43
N GLU A 33 11.33 -5.55 17.96
CA GLU A 33 11.18 -6.94 17.49
C GLU A 33 9.71 -7.39 17.53
N THR A 34 9.04 -7.21 18.67
CA THR A 34 7.62 -7.55 18.84
C THR A 34 6.71 -6.82 17.84
N VAL A 35 6.96 -5.53 17.60
CA VAL A 35 6.18 -4.74 16.64
C VAL A 35 6.42 -5.21 15.22
N VAL A 36 7.67 -5.51 14.87
CA VAL A 36 8.03 -5.99 13.52
C VAL A 36 7.43 -7.37 13.25
N GLU A 37 7.50 -8.29 14.22
CA GLU A 37 6.91 -9.62 14.09
C GLU A 37 5.39 -9.54 13.90
N GLU A 38 4.72 -8.73 14.70
CA GLU A 38 3.28 -8.54 14.57
C GLU A 38 2.88 -7.89 13.24
N ALA A 39 3.63 -6.88 12.79
CA ALA A 39 3.39 -6.26 11.49
C ALA A 39 3.57 -7.26 10.33
N LYS A 40 4.60 -8.11 10.39
CA LYS A 40 4.82 -9.19 9.42
C LYS A 40 3.67 -10.19 9.43
N ARG A 41 3.24 -10.64 10.60
CA ARG A 41 2.13 -11.58 10.75
C ARG A 41 0.85 -11.03 10.13
N GLN A 42 0.50 -9.77 10.44
CA GLN A 42 -0.68 -9.11 9.88
C GLN A 42 -0.57 -8.95 8.35
N TYR A 43 0.62 -8.68 7.84
CA TYR A 43 0.85 -8.59 6.40
C TYR A 43 0.69 -9.95 5.70
N GLU A 44 1.24 -11.02 6.26
CA GLU A 44 1.09 -12.38 5.74
C GLU A 44 -0.38 -12.82 5.69
N GLU A 45 -1.18 -12.46 6.71
CA GLU A 45 -2.62 -12.72 6.71
C GLU A 45 -3.33 -12.02 5.55
N LYS A 46 -2.95 -10.76 5.27
CA LYS A 46 -3.48 -10.01 4.12
C LYS A 46 -3.09 -10.65 2.79
N CYS A 47 -1.84 -11.10 2.65
CA CYS A 47 -1.38 -11.79 1.44
C CYS A 47 -2.18 -13.08 1.19
N LYS A 48 -2.41 -13.89 2.22
CA LYS A 48 -3.24 -15.11 2.12
C LYS A 48 -4.66 -14.79 1.70
N LEU A 49 -5.28 -13.76 2.32
CA LEU A 49 -6.62 -13.32 1.95
C LEU A 49 -6.70 -12.89 0.48
N MET A 50 -5.69 -12.19 -0.02
CA MET A 50 -5.61 -11.79 -1.42
C MET A 50 -5.48 -12.99 -2.36
N GLU A 51 -4.59 -13.94 -2.06
CA GLU A 51 -4.40 -15.17 -2.85
C GLU A 51 -5.67 -16.00 -2.92
N GLU A 52 -6.35 -16.23 -1.80
CA GLU A 52 -7.61 -16.97 -1.72
C GLU A 52 -8.72 -16.34 -2.58
N ASN A 53 -8.68 -15.03 -2.76
CA ASN A 53 -9.62 -14.28 -3.62
C ASN A 53 -9.10 -14.04 -5.05
N GLY A 54 -8.02 -14.72 -5.44
CA GLY A 54 -7.46 -14.67 -6.79
C GLY A 54 -6.83 -13.33 -7.15
N PHE A 55 -6.20 -12.67 -6.17
CA PHE A 55 -5.31 -11.55 -6.40
C PHE A 55 -3.86 -12.00 -6.43
N ASP A 56 -3.07 -11.44 -7.34
CA ASP A 56 -1.62 -11.54 -7.28
C ASP A 56 -1.09 -10.42 -6.38
N TYR A 57 -0.77 -10.77 -5.12
CA TYR A 57 -0.22 -9.79 -4.19
C TYR A 57 1.18 -9.30 -4.60
N LYS A 58 1.94 -10.09 -5.39
CA LYS A 58 3.24 -9.69 -5.91
C LYS A 58 3.12 -8.56 -6.94
N ASP A 59 2.08 -8.59 -7.75
CA ASP A 59 1.77 -7.48 -8.66
C ASP A 59 1.36 -6.22 -7.88
N PHE A 60 0.64 -6.38 -6.79
CA PHE A 60 0.34 -5.27 -5.88
C PHE A 60 1.62 -4.68 -5.28
N GLU A 61 2.49 -5.51 -4.69
CA GLU A 61 3.79 -5.09 -4.14
C GLU A 61 4.63 -4.33 -5.18
N ARG A 62 4.74 -4.89 -6.39
CA ARG A 62 5.46 -4.27 -7.50
C ARG A 62 4.90 -2.89 -7.85
N ASN A 63 3.58 -2.77 -7.96
CA ASN A 63 2.94 -1.50 -8.29
C ASN A 63 3.13 -0.44 -7.22
N VAL A 64 3.05 -0.81 -5.94
CA VAL A 64 3.32 0.11 -4.82
C VAL A 64 4.77 0.56 -4.85
N LEU A 65 5.71 -0.38 -5.00
CA LEU A 65 7.15 -0.07 -5.08
C LEU A 65 7.44 0.88 -6.24
N LEU A 66 7.00 0.56 -7.45
CA LEU A 66 7.25 1.38 -8.64
C LEU A 66 6.70 2.80 -8.48
N ARG A 67 5.46 2.95 -8.04
CA ARG A 67 4.87 4.28 -7.82
C ARG A 67 5.61 5.09 -6.76
N THR A 68 6.05 4.43 -5.69
CA THR A 68 6.79 5.09 -4.61
C THR A 68 8.16 5.53 -5.10
N VAL A 69 8.86 4.68 -5.85
CA VAL A 69 10.15 5.02 -6.46
C VAL A 69 9.99 6.18 -7.43
N ASP A 70 9.05 6.11 -8.37
CA ASP A 70 8.83 7.17 -9.37
C ASP A 70 8.57 8.51 -8.71
N THR A 71 7.70 8.56 -7.70
CA THR A 71 7.37 9.81 -7.00
C THR A 71 8.60 10.39 -6.29
N ASN A 72 9.33 9.57 -5.53
CA ASN A 72 10.50 10.02 -4.80
C ASN A 72 11.65 10.41 -5.73
N TRP A 73 11.83 9.67 -6.83
CA TRP A 73 12.84 9.96 -7.85
C TRP A 73 12.59 11.32 -8.52
N MET A 74 11.37 11.59 -8.95
CA MET A 74 11.01 12.88 -9.55
C MET A 74 11.25 14.05 -8.58
N ASN A 75 10.89 13.86 -7.30
CA ASN A 75 11.18 14.86 -6.27
C ASN A 75 12.68 15.04 -6.07
N HIS A 76 13.46 13.96 -6.07
CA HIS A 76 14.91 14.02 -5.95
C HIS A 76 15.55 14.78 -7.11
N ILE A 77 15.14 14.52 -8.37
CA ILE A 77 15.63 15.27 -9.54
C ILE A 77 15.36 16.76 -9.38
N ASN A 78 14.16 17.16 -8.99
CA ASN A 78 13.80 18.56 -8.77
C ASN A 78 14.64 19.21 -7.65
N ASN A 79 14.88 18.46 -6.57
CA ASN A 79 15.72 18.91 -5.46
C ASN A 79 17.17 19.07 -5.88
N MET A 80 17.71 18.12 -6.68
CA MET A 80 19.07 18.22 -7.23
C MET A 80 19.24 19.40 -8.19
N ASP A 81 18.23 19.71 -8.98
CA ASP A 81 18.25 20.93 -9.82
C ASP A 81 18.25 22.21 -8.97
N THR A 82 17.49 22.22 -7.88
CA THR A 82 17.47 23.33 -6.92
C THR A 82 18.84 23.48 -6.24
N LEU A 83 19.44 22.37 -5.81
CA LEU A 83 20.78 22.34 -5.23
C LEU A 83 21.81 22.89 -6.24
N ARG A 84 21.79 22.42 -7.48
CA ARG A 84 22.70 22.87 -8.54
C ARG A 84 22.61 24.38 -8.78
N ASN A 85 21.41 24.93 -8.80
CA ASN A 85 21.20 26.36 -9.00
C ASN A 85 21.65 27.20 -7.80
N GLY A 86 21.58 26.64 -6.58
CA GLY A 86 21.96 27.35 -5.34
C GLY A 86 23.41 27.15 -4.90
N ILE A 87 24.10 26.14 -5.43
CA ILE A 87 25.43 25.71 -4.91
C ILE A 87 26.51 26.77 -5.09
N GLY A 88 26.41 27.62 -6.14
CA GLY A 88 27.35 28.70 -6.39
C GLY A 88 27.44 29.71 -5.24
N LEU A 89 26.38 29.90 -4.49
CA LEU A 89 26.35 30.77 -3.31
C LEU A 89 27.23 30.26 -2.15
N ARG A 90 27.49 28.95 -2.12
CA ARG A 90 28.39 28.30 -1.13
C ARG A 90 29.85 28.75 -1.32
N GLY A 91 30.23 29.09 -2.56
CA GLY A 91 31.56 29.66 -2.86
C GLY A 91 31.87 30.96 -2.17
N LEU A 92 30.87 31.76 -1.82
CA LEU A 92 31.03 32.98 -1.02
C LEU A 92 31.52 32.70 0.40
N GLY A 93 31.28 31.49 0.91
CA GLY A 93 31.73 31.00 2.22
C GLY A 93 33.08 30.29 2.20
N GLN A 94 33.92 30.48 1.17
CA GLN A 94 35.25 29.83 1.01
C GLN A 94 35.18 28.28 0.97
N ARG A 95 34.02 27.71 0.60
CA ARG A 95 33.87 26.28 0.40
C ARG A 95 33.87 25.97 -1.08
N ASP A 96 34.50 24.84 -1.46
CA ASP A 96 34.46 24.36 -2.84
C ASP A 96 33.05 23.92 -3.21
N PRO A 97 32.39 24.59 -4.18
CA PRO A 97 31.02 24.28 -4.57
C PRO A 97 30.85 22.84 -5.09
N VAL A 98 31.88 22.25 -5.69
CA VAL A 98 31.84 20.88 -6.23
C VAL A 98 31.82 19.87 -5.08
N ILE A 99 32.63 20.09 -4.06
CA ILE A 99 32.66 19.24 -2.87
C ILE A 99 31.33 19.31 -2.12
N GLU A 100 30.81 20.53 -1.92
CA GLU A 100 29.53 20.72 -1.25
C GLU A 100 28.37 20.10 -2.06
N TYR A 101 28.36 20.26 -3.39
CA TYR A 101 27.36 19.63 -4.25
C TYR A 101 27.35 18.10 -4.12
N ARG A 102 28.53 17.48 -4.11
CA ARG A 102 28.65 16.03 -3.94
C ARG A 102 28.13 15.57 -2.58
N ARG A 103 28.53 16.29 -1.53
CA ARG A 103 28.11 15.94 -0.16
C ARG A 103 26.61 16.08 0.04
N GLU A 104 26.06 17.26 -0.27
CA GLU A 104 24.64 17.52 -0.11
C GLU A 104 23.81 16.61 -1.05
N GLY A 105 24.28 16.34 -2.28
CA GLY A 105 23.62 15.43 -3.20
C GLY A 105 23.58 13.99 -2.70
N MET A 106 24.65 13.52 -2.05
CA MET A 106 24.68 12.18 -1.44
C MET A 106 23.71 12.09 -0.25
N ASP A 107 23.74 13.08 0.65
CA ASP A 107 22.80 13.16 1.78
C ASP A 107 21.33 13.14 1.31
N MET A 108 21.05 13.89 0.23
CA MET A 108 19.69 13.92 -0.38
C MET A 108 19.30 12.59 -1.01
N PHE A 109 20.26 11.89 -1.62
CA PHE A 109 20.02 10.55 -2.19
C PHE A 109 19.73 9.53 -1.09
N ASP A 110 20.52 9.50 -0.03
CA ASP A 110 20.32 8.60 1.09
C ASP A 110 18.96 8.84 1.75
N CYS A 111 18.59 10.11 1.95
CA CYS A 111 17.28 10.51 2.46
C CYS A 111 16.13 10.04 1.53
N MET A 112 16.33 10.10 0.21
CA MET A 112 15.35 9.57 -0.76
C MET A 112 15.18 8.05 -0.60
N ILE A 113 16.26 7.29 -0.46
CA ILE A 113 16.19 5.83 -0.26
C ILE A 113 15.45 5.49 1.03
N GLU A 114 15.75 6.17 2.14
CA GLU A 114 15.06 6.01 3.41
C GLU A 114 13.55 6.31 3.28
N ASN A 115 13.19 7.39 2.58
CA ASN A 115 11.80 7.76 2.33
C ASN A 115 11.07 6.71 1.49
N ILE A 116 11.72 6.12 0.48
CA ILE A 116 11.15 5.03 -0.33
C ILE A 116 10.86 3.83 0.58
N GLN A 117 11.85 3.38 1.35
CA GLN A 117 11.72 2.22 2.25
C GLN A 117 10.57 2.43 3.25
N GLN A 118 10.54 3.59 3.90
CA GLN A 118 9.49 3.93 4.87
C GLN A 118 8.10 3.98 4.22
N SER A 119 7.99 4.64 3.07
CA SER A 119 6.70 4.80 2.38
C SER A 119 6.15 3.46 1.88
N VAL A 120 7.00 2.58 1.35
CA VAL A 120 6.62 1.23 0.93
C VAL A 120 6.17 0.42 2.15
N ALA A 121 6.94 0.40 3.24
CA ALA A 121 6.57 -0.33 4.46
C ALA A 121 5.22 0.13 5.02
N ILE A 122 4.98 1.43 5.10
CA ILE A 122 3.71 1.99 5.56
C ILE A 122 2.57 1.60 4.62
N ALA A 123 2.77 1.69 3.29
CA ALA A 123 1.74 1.34 2.31
C ALA A 123 1.34 -0.14 2.41
N MET A 124 2.33 -1.04 2.56
CA MET A 124 2.09 -2.49 2.72
C MET A 124 1.36 -2.79 4.04
N CYS A 125 1.77 -2.17 5.13
CA CYS A 125 1.11 -2.37 6.41
C CYS A 125 -0.32 -1.80 6.46
N LYS A 126 -0.57 -0.68 5.78
CA LYS A 126 -1.87 0.00 5.79
C LYS A 126 -2.87 -0.48 4.76
N PHE A 127 -2.41 -1.22 3.77
CA PHE A 127 -3.30 -1.74 2.74
C PHE A 127 -4.44 -2.56 3.35
N ASP A 128 -5.67 -2.23 2.96
CA ASP A 128 -6.87 -2.96 3.37
C ASP A 128 -7.20 -4.03 2.32
N ALA A 129 -6.84 -5.27 2.62
CA ALA A 129 -7.07 -6.41 1.73
C ALA A 129 -8.57 -6.76 1.64
N GLU A 130 -9.33 -6.57 2.73
CA GLU A 130 -10.76 -6.85 2.78
C GLU A 130 -11.51 -5.89 1.83
N GLU A 131 -11.23 -4.59 1.93
CA GLU A 131 -11.81 -3.57 1.04
C GLU A 131 -11.44 -3.80 -0.44
N ALA A 132 -10.20 -4.22 -0.72
CA ALA A 132 -9.77 -4.53 -2.08
C ALA A 132 -10.53 -5.72 -2.66
N VAL A 133 -10.74 -6.77 -1.88
CA VAL A 133 -11.53 -7.95 -2.27
C VAL A 133 -12.98 -7.57 -2.52
N GLU A 134 -13.59 -6.78 -1.62
CA GLU A 134 -14.96 -6.31 -1.80
C GLU A 134 -15.13 -5.47 -3.08
N ARG A 135 -14.19 -4.55 -3.34
CA ARG A 135 -14.19 -3.74 -4.57
C ARG A 135 -14.11 -4.59 -5.83
N LYS A 136 -13.23 -5.61 -5.85
CA LYS A 136 -13.12 -6.54 -6.98
C LYS A 136 -14.41 -7.26 -7.20
N ASN A 137 -15.01 -7.84 -6.16
CA ASN A 137 -16.26 -8.58 -6.25
C ASN A 137 -17.39 -7.68 -6.77
N ALA A 138 -17.48 -6.45 -6.27
CA ALA A 138 -18.48 -5.48 -6.75
C ALA A 138 -18.29 -5.11 -8.24
N VAL A 139 -17.03 -4.94 -8.68
CA VAL A 139 -16.73 -4.67 -10.10
C VAL A 139 -17.08 -5.87 -10.97
N GLN A 140 -16.77 -7.08 -10.52
CA GLN A 140 -17.06 -8.30 -11.25
C GLN A 140 -18.57 -8.57 -11.34
N GLU A 141 -19.32 -8.31 -10.27
CA GLU A 141 -20.80 -8.37 -10.32
C GLU A 141 -21.38 -7.36 -11.31
N ARG A 142 -20.90 -6.12 -11.32
CA ARG A 142 -21.34 -5.10 -12.28
C ARG A 142 -21.02 -5.50 -13.73
N ALA A 143 -19.82 -6.01 -13.98
CA ALA A 143 -19.41 -6.49 -15.30
C ALA A 143 -20.30 -7.64 -15.79
N SER A 144 -20.61 -8.58 -14.90
CA SER A 144 -21.52 -9.70 -15.18
C SER A 144 -22.94 -9.22 -15.50
N GLN A 145 -23.47 -8.25 -14.75
CA GLN A 145 -24.78 -7.66 -15.00
C GLN A 145 -24.84 -6.92 -16.35
N ILE A 146 -23.77 -6.20 -16.71
CA ILE A 146 -23.67 -5.50 -18.00
C ILE A 146 -23.63 -6.51 -19.15
N SER A 147 -22.87 -7.59 -18.99
CA SER A 147 -22.77 -8.67 -19.98
C SER A 147 -24.13 -9.32 -20.20
N LEU A 148 -24.86 -9.67 -19.13
CA LEU A 148 -26.21 -10.25 -19.23
C LEU A 148 -27.21 -9.30 -19.91
N LYS A 149 -27.16 -8.00 -19.60
CA LYS A 149 -28.02 -7.00 -20.28
C LYS A 149 -27.69 -6.88 -21.76
N ARG A 150 -26.42 -6.92 -22.15
CA ARG A 150 -26.01 -6.91 -23.57
C ARG A 150 -26.52 -8.14 -24.35
N GLN A 151 -26.64 -9.27 -23.65
CA GLN A 151 -27.22 -10.52 -24.22
C GLN A 151 -28.76 -10.56 -24.18
N GLY A 152 -29.42 -9.45 -23.80
CA GLY A 152 -30.88 -9.38 -23.69
C GLY A 152 -31.47 -10.16 -22.51
N VAL A 153 -30.65 -10.58 -21.57
CA VAL A 153 -31.09 -11.32 -20.38
C VAL A 153 -31.48 -10.36 -19.26
N TYR A 154 -32.77 -10.29 -18.97
CA TYR A 154 -33.31 -9.45 -17.89
C TYR A 154 -33.80 -10.30 -16.71
N ALA A 155 -33.76 -9.78 -15.50
CA ALA A 155 -34.15 -10.49 -14.29
C ALA A 155 -35.56 -11.12 -14.38
N ASN A 156 -36.48 -10.41 -15.00
CA ASN A 156 -37.86 -10.86 -15.20
C ASN A 156 -38.14 -11.51 -16.56
N GLY A 157 -37.12 -11.57 -17.43
CA GLY A 157 -37.21 -12.23 -18.74
C GLY A 157 -37.10 -13.77 -18.69
N PRO A 158 -37.33 -14.47 -19.78
CA PRO A 158 -37.16 -15.91 -19.83
C PRO A 158 -35.71 -16.31 -19.61
N CYS A 159 -35.48 -17.40 -18.88
CA CYS A 159 -34.12 -17.87 -18.62
C CYS A 159 -33.50 -18.47 -19.90
N PRO A 160 -32.27 -18.10 -20.27
CA PRO A 160 -31.59 -18.60 -21.47
C PRO A 160 -31.31 -20.11 -21.41
N CYS A 161 -31.40 -20.75 -20.24
CA CYS A 161 -31.27 -22.21 -20.11
C CYS A 161 -32.45 -23.01 -20.65
N GLY A 162 -33.51 -22.36 -21.14
CA GLY A 162 -34.69 -23.04 -21.72
C GLY A 162 -35.67 -23.62 -20.69
N SER A 163 -35.50 -23.32 -19.40
CA SER A 163 -36.34 -23.89 -18.32
C SER A 163 -37.77 -23.30 -18.27
N GLY A 164 -38.10 -22.29 -19.06
CA GLY A 164 -39.39 -21.58 -19.03
C GLY A 164 -39.61 -20.70 -17.80
N LYS A 165 -38.68 -20.69 -16.83
CA LYS A 165 -38.75 -19.86 -15.64
C LYS A 165 -38.14 -18.48 -15.91
N LYS A 166 -38.48 -17.48 -15.06
CA LYS A 166 -37.82 -16.19 -15.09
C LYS A 166 -36.33 -16.34 -14.68
N PHE A 167 -35.45 -15.54 -15.27
CA PHE A 167 -34.00 -15.63 -14.99
C PHE A 167 -33.68 -15.53 -13.49
N LYS A 168 -34.32 -14.58 -12.75
CA LYS A 168 -34.15 -14.42 -11.31
C LYS A 168 -34.53 -15.65 -10.49
N ASP A 169 -35.45 -16.47 -10.99
CA ASP A 169 -35.98 -17.64 -10.29
C ASP A 169 -35.32 -18.95 -10.73
N CYS A 170 -34.35 -18.86 -11.68
CA CYS A 170 -33.59 -19.97 -12.24
C CYS A 170 -32.10 -19.76 -12.14
N CYS A 171 -31.42 -19.48 -13.27
CA CYS A 171 -29.97 -19.31 -13.30
C CYS A 171 -29.48 -18.01 -12.64
N GLY A 172 -30.32 -17.01 -12.47
CA GLY A 172 -30.04 -15.75 -11.77
C GLY A 172 -30.30 -15.78 -10.25
N LYS A 173 -30.70 -16.92 -9.70
CA LYS A 173 -30.91 -17.07 -8.26
C LYS A 173 -29.56 -17.13 -7.57
N LYS A 174 -29.20 -16.09 -6.80
CA LYS A 174 -28.00 -16.10 -5.95
C LYS A 174 -28.12 -17.29 -4.98
N LYS A 175 -27.09 -18.15 -4.92
CA LYS A 175 -26.94 -19.17 -3.91
C LYS A 175 -26.51 -18.56 -2.59
#